data_55f4874d92b70fb4c9bfed19fa229dd1
#
_entry.id   55f4874d92b70fb4c9bfed19fa229dd1
#
_cell.length_a   1.000
_cell.length_b   1.000
_cell.length_c   1.000
_cell.angle_alpha   90.00
_cell.angle_beta   90.00
_cell.angle_gamma   90.00
#
_symmetry.space_group_name_H-M   'P 1'
#
loop_
_entity.id
_entity.type
_entity.pdbx_description
1 polymer ?
#
loop_
_entity_poly.entity_id
_entity_poly.type
_entity_poly.pdbx_seq_one_letter_code
_entity_poly.pdbx_strand_id
1 'polypeptide(L)'
;MAKIELRKVAHNYAPALAPDNYALSECEITWENGGRYAVLGPSGCGKTTMLNIMSGLVRPSQGKILFDGVDVTNLGTSERNIAQVFQFPVIYNTMTVAQNLGFPLVCRNYPKNEIEKKVKQVASALDLETLLGMRATSLTADQKQLISLGRGLVREDVSAILMDEPLTVIDPDLKFKLRRRLKELNRLYNSTLIYVTHDQNEAMTFADKIIVMNHGVIVQIGTPIELFERPATTHVAHFIGSPAMNLFDANIFSDSAVEVGDSTFTVKSNLSQIKTDHLQLGFRAEFVELASQGDDNSFEMDVSRVEDFGNYQLISGFFCDKVIKAKVHRDLSIPSGKMWVKIDQKNCCVYADENLVEN
;
A
#
# COMPACT_ATOMS: atom_id res chain seq x y z
N MET A 1 -21.96 4.65 6.13
CA MET A 1 -20.89 4.10 5.27
C MET A 1 -21.19 2.64 5.00
N ALA A 2 -20.73 2.09 3.88
CA ALA A 2 -21.14 0.76 3.44
C ALA A 2 -20.00 -0.25 3.51
N LYS A 3 -20.32 -1.53 3.74
CA LYS A 3 -19.47 -2.65 3.38
C LYS A 3 -19.47 -2.78 1.86
N ILE A 4 -18.31 -2.83 1.24
CA ILE A 4 -18.17 -2.93 -0.22
C ILE A 4 -17.61 -4.30 -0.58
N GLU A 5 -18.25 -4.99 -1.52
CA GLU A 5 -17.79 -6.29 -2.00
C GLU A 5 -17.64 -6.27 -3.53
N LEU A 6 -16.51 -6.71 -4.02
CA LEU A 6 -16.32 -7.11 -5.42
C LEU A 6 -16.41 -8.63 -5.47
N ARG A 7 -17.33 -9.18 -6.29
CA ARG A 7 -17.53 -10.61 -6.47
C ARG A 7 -17.24 -10.99 -7.90
N LYS A 8 -16.14 -11.70 -8.14
CA LYS A 8 -15.66 -12.15 -9.46
C LYS A 8 -15.60 -10.99 -10.47
N VAL A 9 -15.12 -9.83 -10.01
CA VAL A 9 -15.06 -8.64 -10.85
C VAL A 9 -13.82 -8.70 -11.73
N ALA A 10 -14.01 -8.51 -13.04
CA ALA A 10 -12.94 -8.37 -14.01
C ALA A 10 -13.26 -7.26 -15.01
N HIS A 11 -12.24 -6.62 -15.57
CA HIS A 11 -12.43 -5.60 -16.60
C HIS A 11 -11.35 -5.61 -17.67
N ASN A 12 -11.82 -5.61 -18.93
CA ASN A 12 -11.00 -5.42 -20.12
C ASN A 12 -11.58 -4.26 -20.92
N TYR A 13 -10.77 -3.24 -21.21
CA TYR A 13 -11.18 -2.03 -21.97
C TYR A 13 -11.39 -2.31 -23.46
N ALA A 14 -10.77 -3.34 -24.02
CA ALA A 14 -10.78 -3.64 -25.45
C ALA A 14 -10.95 -5.14 -25.72
N PRO A 15 -12.03 -5.80 -25.23
CA PRO A 15 -12.18 -7.26 -25.33
C PRO A 15 -12.22 -7.77 -26.79
N ALA A 16 -12.67 -6.97 -27.73
CA ALA A 16 -12.71 -7.34 -29.15
C ALA A 16 -11.32 -7.36 -29.82
N LEU A 17 -10.36 -6.58 -29.32
CA LEU A 17 -9.00 -6.44 -29.87
C LEU A 17 -7.97 -7.28 -29.12
N ALA A 18 -8.15 -7.44 -27.82
CA ALA A 18 -7.23 -8.11 -26.92
C ALA A 18 -8.03 -8.84 -25.82
N PRO A 19 -8.63 -10.01 -26.12
CA PRO A 19 -9.56 -10.68 -25.20
C PRO A 19 -8.94 -11.05 -23.86
N ASP A 20 -7.65 -11.36 -23.81
CA ASP A 20 -6.93 -11.77 -22.60
C ASP A 20 -6.20 -10.62 -21.87
N ASN A 21 -6.30 -9.38 -22.38
CA ASN A 21 -5.64 -8.22 -21.79
C ASN A 21 -6.55 -7.54 -20.77
N TYR A 22 -6.60 -8.08 -19.57
CA TYR A 22 -7.38 -7.53 -18.47
C TYR A 22 -6.62 -6.39 -17.75
N ALA A 23 -7.24 -5.21 -17.69
CA ALA A 23 -6.75 -4.12 -16.85
C ALA A 23 -7.01 -4.42 -15.34
N LEU A 24 -8.03 -5.24 -15.05
CA LEU A 24 -8.31 -5.85 -13.76
C LEU A 24 -8.73 -7.30 -14.03
N SER A 25 -7.91 -8.25 -13.63
CA SER A 25 -8.20 -9.69 -13.66
C SER A 25 -9.27 -10.03 -12.64
N GLU A 26 -9.92 -11.18 -12.79
CA GLU A 26 -10.98 -11.61 -11.88
C GLU A 26 -10.50 -11.52 -10.41
N CYS A 27 -11.26 -10.81 -9.61
CA CYS A 27 -10.93 -10.60 -8.20
C CYS A 27 -12.17 -10.65 -7.31
N GLU A 28 -11.93 -11.07 -6.06
CA GLU A 28 -12.89 -11.03 -4.96
C GLU A 28 -12.27 -10.27 -3.80
N ILE A 29 -12.90 -9.17 -3.37
CA ILE A 29 -12.44 -8.37 -2.24
C ILE A 29 -13.63 -7.89 -1.43
N THR A 30 -13.42 -7.81 -0.12
CA THR A 30 -14.34 -7.17 0.82
C THR A 30 -13.64 -6.05 1.57
N TRP A 31 -14.23 -4.86 1.54
CA TRP A 31 -13.89 -3.73 2.38
C TRP A 31 -14.97 -3.59 3.45
N GLU A 32 -14.58 -3.81 4.70
CA GLU A 32 -15.50 -3.63 5.83
C GLU A 32 -15.74 -2.15 6.11
N ASN A 33 -16.92 -1.84 6.63
CA ASN A 33 -17.30 -0.48 6.99
C ASN A 33 -16.34 0.14 8.01
N GLY A 34 -15.97 1.40 7.79
CA GLY A 34 -15.11 2.18 8.70
C GLY A 34 -13.62 1.85 8.62
N GLY A 35 -13.22 0.87 7.81
CA GLY A 35 -11.81 0.47 7.63
C GLY A 35 -11.00 1.46 6.77
N ARG A 36 -9.69 1.44 6.97
CA ARG A 36 -8.72 2.14 6.13
C ARG A 36 -7.97 1.13 5.30
N TYR A 37 -8.06 1.28 4.00
CA TYR A 37 -7.47 0.36 3.03
C TYR A 37 -6.52 1.11 2.11
N ALA A 38 -5.44 0.46 1.72
CA ALA A 38 -4.60 0.94 0.64
C ALA A 38 -4.61 -0.07 -0.53
N VAL A 39 -4.60 0.46 -1.75
CA VAL A 39 -4.33 -0.33 -2.95
C VAL A 39 -2.97 0.11 -3.46
N LEU A 40 -2.01 -0.80 -3.40
CA LEU A 40 -0.60 -0.54 -3.65
C LEU A 40 -0.12 -1.37 -4.84
N GLY A 41 0.70 -0.77 -5.69
CA GLY A 41 1.31 -1.46 -6.84
C GLY A 41 1.95 -0.49 -7.82
N PRO A 42 2.70 -0.98 -8.81
CA PRO A 42 3.34 -0.14 -9.82
C PRO A 42 2.33 0.61 -10.68
N SER A 43 2.79 1.64 -11.37
CA SER A 43 1.95 2.37 -12.33
C SER A 43 1.43 1.44 -13.42
N GLY A 44 0.14 1.60 -13.77
CA GLY A 44 -0.51 0.77 -14.82
C GLY A 44 -0.98 -0.61 -14.36
N CYS A 45 -0.82 -1.01 -13.08
CA CYS A 45 -1.27 -2.34 -12.62
C CYS A 45 -2.78 -2.47 -12.33
N GLY A 46 -3.62 -1.48 -12.70
CA GLY A 46 -5.09 -1.60 -12.57
C GLY A 46 -5.73 -0.90 -11.37
N LYS A 47 -4.97 -0.22 -10.50
CA LYS A 47 -5.48 0.46 -9.29
C LYS A 47 -6.60 1.47 -9.59
N THR A 48 -6.34 2.41 -10.49
CA THR A 48 -7.34 3.43 -10.92
C THR A 48 -8.55 2.77 -11.59
N THR A 49 -8.34 1.68 -12.35
CA THR A 49 -9.44 0.90 -12.94
C THR A 49 -10.35 0.34 -11.86
N MET A 50 -9.78 -0.27 -10.81
CA MET A 50 -10.52 -0.78 -9.65
C MET A 50 -11.34 0.34 -8.98
N LEU A 51 -10.74 1.52 -8.72
CA LEU A 51 -11.46 2.65 -8.16
C LEU A 51 -12.61 3.13 -9.05
N ASN A 52 -12.36 3.24 -10.36
CA ASN A 52 -13.38 3.68 -11.32
C ASN A 52 -14.54 2.68 -11.44
N ILE A 53 -14.26 1.40 -11.29
CA ILE A 53 -15.29 0.35 -11.23
C ILE A 53 -16.12 0.51 -9.95
N MET A 54 -15.47 0.72 -8.79
CA MET A 54 -16.16 0.91 -7.50
C MET A 54 -17.02 2.16 -7.48
N SER A 55 -16.54 3.26 -8.06
CA SER A 55 -17.28 4.53 -8.11
C SER A 55 -18.41 4.55 -9.14
N GLY A 56 -18.42 3.59 -10.08
CA GLY A 56 -19.41 3.55 -11.17
C GLY A 56 -19.06 4.40 -12.39
N LEU A 57 -17.82 4.91 -12.46
CA LEU A 57 -17.30 5.58 -13.66
C LEU A 57 -17.04 4.58 -14.79
N VAL A 58 -16.69 3.35 -14.44
CA VAL A 58 -16.47 2.24 -15.36
C VAL A 58 -17.38 1.08 -14.94
N ARG A 59 -18.06 0.47 -15.90
CA ARG A 59 -18.78 -0.79 -15.67
C ARG A 59 -17.80 -1.94 -15.81
N PRO A 60 -17.77 -2.91 -14.88
CA PRO A 60 -16.93 -4.09 -15.02
C PRO A 60 -17.39 -4.91 -16.22
N SER A 61 -16.46 -5.61 -16.86
CA SER A 61 -16.79 -6.56 -17.94
C SER A 61 -17.46 -7.83 -17.38
N GLN A 62 -17.14 -8.19 -16.12
CA GLN A 62 -17.66 -9.38 -15.45
C GLN A 62 -17.83 -9.09 -13.95
N GLY A 63 -18.64 -9.93 -13.29
CA GLY A 63 -18.81 -9.91 -11.84
C GLY A 63 -19.84 -8.90 -11.35
N LYS A 64 -19.88 -8.73 -10.02
CA LYS A 64 -20.84 -7.88 -9.32
C LYS A 64 -20.17 -7.03 -8.25
N ILE A 65 -20.73 -5.85 -8.03
CA ILE A 65 -20.34 -4.92 -6.97
C ILE A 65 -21.52 -4.79 -6.03
N LEU A 66 -21.29 -5.05 -4.74
CA LEU A 66 -22.32 -4.94 -3.73
C LEU A 66 -21.94 -3.91 -2.67
N PHE A 67 -22.92 -3.10 -2.26
CA PHE A 67 -22.83 -2.20 -1.11
C PHE A 67 -23.85 -2.66 -0.08
N ASP A 68 -23.39 -3.04 1.12
CA ASP A 68 -24.23 -3.65 2.16
C ASP A 68 -25.10 -4.82 1.64
N GLY A 69 -24.53 -5.63 0.74
CA GLY A 69 -25.22 -6.75 0.10
C GLY A 69 -26.15 -6.38 -1.07
N VAL A 70 -26.38 -5.08 -1.34
CA VAL A 70 -27.19 -4.60 -2.46
C VAL A 70 -26.33 -4.51 -3.72
N ASP A 71 -26.79 -5.11 -4.82
CA ASP A 71 -26.10 -5.07 -6.12
C ASP A 71 -26.19 -3.66 -6.74
N VAL A 72 -25.06 -2.97 -6.82
CA VAL A 72 -24.91 -1.63 -7.38
C VAL A 72 -24.20 -1.61 -8.73
N THR A 73 -23.96 -2.78 -9.33
CA THR A 73 -23.15 -2.93 -10.53
C THR A 73 -23.59 -2.03 -11.68
N ASN A 74 -24.89 -1.89 -11.86
CA ASN A 74 -25.48 -1.08 -12.93
C ASN A 74 -25.88 0.34 -12.51
N LEU A 75 -25.69 0.70 -11.23
CA LEU A 75 -26.00 2.03 -10.73
C LEU A 75 -24.93 3.04 -11.15
N GLY A 76 -25.33 4.27 -11.42
CA GLY A 76 -24.44 5.37 -11.74
C GLY A 76 -23.70 5.91 -10.51
N THR A 77 -22.73 6.80 -10.76
CA THR A 77 -21.87 7.38 -9.70
C THR A 77 -22.65 8.10 -8.60
N SER A 78 -23.72 8.83 -8.96
CA SER A 78 -24.55 9.57 -8.00
C SER A 78 -25.33 8.64 -7.08
N GLU A 79 -25.83 7.52 -7.61
CA GLU A 79 -26.64 6.55 -6.88
C GLU A 79 -25.79 5.70 -5.92
N ARG A 80 -24.52 5.44 -6.28
CA ARG A 80 -23.57 4.74 -5.41
C ARG A 80 -23.11 5.58 -4.22
N ASN A 81 -23.37 6.88 -4.26
CA ASN A 81 -23.08 7.83 -3.19
C ASN A 81 -21.62 7.76 -2.67
N ILE A 82 -20.66 7.69 -3.58
CA ILE A 82 -19.22 7.68 -3.28
C ILE A 82 -18.66 9.09 -3.40
N ALA A 83 -17.69 9.44 -2.55
CA ALA A 83 -16.80 10.58 -2.74
C ALA A 83 -15.50 10.09 -3.40
N GLN A 84 -15.12 10.71 -4.51
CA GLN A 84 -13.86 10.38 -5.18
C GLN A 84 -12.94 11.60 -5.23
N VAL A 85 -11.69 11.40 -4.79
CA VAL A 85 -10.60 12.37 -4.88
C VAL A 85 -9.65 11.87 -5.96
N PHE A 86 -9.44 12.68 -6.97
CA PHE A 86 -8.60 12.33 -8.12
C PHE A 86 -7.15 12.74 -7.89
N GLN A 87 -6.24 12.15 -8.64
CA GLN A 87 -4.80 12.45 -8.63
C GLN A 87 -4.53 13.93 -8.92
N PHE A 88 -5.27 14.52 -9.87
CA PHE A 88 -5.22 15.95 -10.15
C PHE A 88 -6.36 16.67 -9.45
N PRO A 89 -6.10 17.90 -8.90
CA PRO A 89 -7.11 18.62 -8.15
C PRO A 89 -8.31 19.03 -9.03
N VAL A 90 -9.49 18.54 -8.68
CA VAL A 90 -10.75 18.94 -9.32
C VAL A 90 -11.39 20.03 -8.48
N ILE A 91 -11.25 21.27 -8.89
CA ILE A 91 -11.74 22.46 -8.20
C ILE A 91 -12.40 23.45 -9.16
N TYR A 92 -13.25 24.33 -8.64
CA TYR A 92 -13.86 25.42 -9.39
C TYR A 92 -13.05 26.70 -9.18
N ASN A 93 -12.33 27.13 -10.21
CA ASN A 93 -11.41 28.26 -10.15
C ASN A 93 -12.11 29.61 -9.86
N THR A 94 -13.39 29.74 -10.24
CA THR A 94 -14.21 30.96 -10.01
C THR A 94 -14.72 31.07 -8.58
N MET A 95 -14.68 29.98 -7.80
CA MET A 95 -15.16 29.91 -6.44
C MET A 95 -14.05 30.19 -5.43
N THR A 96 -14.43 30.64 -4.23
CA THR A 96 -13.52 30.71 -3.09
C THR A 96 -13.24 29.31 -2.53
N VAL A 97 -12.26 29.18 -1.62
CA VAL A 97 -11.97 27.93 -0.90
C VAL A 97 -13.23 27.45 -0.16
N ALA A 98 -13.88 28.33 0.60
CA ALA A 98 -15.11 27.99 1.32
C ALA A 98 -16.22 27.48 0.39
N GLN A 99 -16.41 28.15 -0.75
CA GLN A 99 -17.39 27.74 -1.75
C GLN A 99 -17.05 26.39 -2.39
N ASN A 100 -15.79 26.14 -2.71
CA ASN A 100 -15.34 24.85 -3.22
C ASN A 100 -15.60 23.71 -2.22
N LEU A 101 -15.20 23.90 -0.96
CA LEU A 101 -15.42 22.91 0.10
C LEU A 101 -16.90 22.62 0.33
N GLY A 102 -17.73 23.68 0.36
CA GLY A 102 -19.18 23.56 0.59
C GLY A 102 -19.99 23.07 -0.62
N PHE A 103 -19.45 23.13 -1.83
CA PHE A 103 -20.19 22.86 -3.06
C PHE A 103 -20.88 21.49 -3.09
N PRO A 104 -20.27 20.38 -2.66
CA PRO A 104 -20.94 19.08 -2.63
C PRO A 104 -22.19 19.04 -1.74
N LEU A 105 -22.22 19.84 -0.68
CA LEU A 105 -23.36 19.95 0.23
C LEU A 105 -24.46 20.87 -0.35
N VAL A 106 -24.05 21.96 -1.04
CA VAL A 106 -24.97 22.82 -1.77
C VAL A 106 -25.75 22.01 -2.81
N CYS A 107 -25.09 21.17 -3.59
CA CYS A 107 -25.73 20.30 -4.58
C CYS A 107 -26.72 19.28 -3.98
N ARG A 108 -26.66 19.06 -2.67
CA ARG A 108 -27.55 18.17 -1.91
C ARG A 108 -28.58 18.93 -1.08
N ASN A 109 -28.69 20.24 -1.29
CA ASN A 109 -29.66 21.11 -0.60
C ASN A 109 -29.49 21.11 0.93
N TYR A 110 -28.28 20.99 1.47
CA TYR A 110 -28.04 21.15 2.89
C TYR A 110 -28.33 22.59 3.35
N PRO A 111 -28.83 22.78 4.59
CA PRO A 111 -29.02 24.11 5.16
C PRO A 111 -27.68 24.88 5.25
N LYS A 112 -27.72 26.18 5.01
CA LYS A 112 -26.53 27.05 4.95
C LYS A 112 -25.71 27.01 6.23
N ASN A 113 -26.35 27.00 7.39
CA ASN A 113 -25.69 26.90 8.70
C ASN A 113 -24.91 25.58 8.87
N GLU A 114 -25.42 24.46 8.36
CA GLU A 114 -24.72 23.15 8.38
C GLU A 114 -23.54 23.15 7.42
N ILE A 115 -23.70 23.73 6.21
CA ILE A 115 -22.60 23.88 5.26
C ILE A 115 -21.48 24.66 5.88
N GLU A 116 -21.75 25.83 6.47
CA GLU A 116 -20.74 26.66 7.11
C GLU A 116 -20.01 25.93 8.28
N LYS A 117 -20.74 25.17 9.09
CA LYS A 117 -20.18 24.35 10.17
C LYS A 117 -19.23 23.28 9.62
N LYS A 118 -19.68 22.49 8.65
CA LYS A 118 -18.89 21.40 8.05
C LYS A 118 -17.67 21.92 7.28
N VAL A 119 -17.82 23.02 6.56
CA VAL A 119 -16.71 23.69 5.86
C VAL A 119 -15.63 24.14 6.86
N LYS A 120 -16.00 24.74 7.98
CA LYS A 120 -15.04 25.14 9.01
C LYS A 120 -14.31 23.93 9.61
N GLN A 121 -15.03 22.85 9.91
CA GLN A 121 -14.43 21.61 10.45
C GLN A 121 -13.38 21.02 9.50
N VAL A 122 -13.73 20.88 8.22
CA VAL A 122 -12.82 20.36 7.20
C VAL A 122 -11.67 21.31 6.94
N ALA A 123 -11.91 22.62 6.91
CA ALA A 123 -10.85 23.62 6.74
C ALA A 123 -9.84 23.56 7.88
N SER A 124 -10.29 23.44 9.12
CA SER A 124 -9.42 23.28 10.29
C SER A 124 -8.61 21.98 10.24
N ALA A 125 -9.23 20.87 9.80
CA ALA A 125 -8.54 19.60 9.66
C ALA A 125 -7.44 19.60 8.57
N LEU A 126 -7.56 20.48 7.57
CA LEU A 126 -6.66 20.59 6.43
C LEU A 126 -5.78 21.85 6.45
N ASP A 127 -5.76 22.61 7.54
CA ASP A 127 -5.02 23.88 7.70
C ASP A 127 -5.38 24.93 6.58
N LEU A 128 -6.65 24.98 6.17
CA LEU A 128 -7.17 25.86 5.13
C LEU A 128 -7.95 27.08 5.68
N GLU A 129 -8.02 27.28 7.00
CA GLU A 129 -8.87 28.29 7.64
C GLU A 129 -8.58 29.71 7.16
N THR A 130 -7.27 30.05 7.06
CA THR A 130 -6.82 31.38 6.61
C THR A 130 -7.09 31.64 5.13
N LEU A 131 -7.35 30.58 4.35
CA LEU A 131 -7.53 30.64 2.91
C LEU A 131 -9.02 30.66 2.50
N LEU A 132 -9.97 30.49 3.42
CA LEU A 132 -11.39 30.28 3.11
C LEU A 132 -11.99 31.36 2.21
N GLY A 133 -11.55 32.62 2.33
CA GLY A 133 -12.01 33.74 1.52
C GLY A 133 -11.30 33.88 0.17
N MET A 134 -10.18 33.20 -0.05
CA MET A 134 -9.40 33.33 -1.28
C MET A 134 -10.03 32.59 -2.45
N ARG A 135 -9.85 33.12 -3.67
CA ARG A 135 -10.23 32.39 -4.88
C ARG A 135 -9.23 31.29 -5.21
N ALA A 136 -9.73 30.17 -5.72
CA ALA A 136 -8.90 29.02 -6.05
C ALA A 136 -7.82 29.28 -7.12
N THR A 137 -8.00 30.31 -7.97
CA THR A 137 -6.99 30.75 -8.95
C THR A 137 -5.68 31.23 -8.33
N SER A 138 -5.72 31.77 -7.11
CA SER A 138 -4.57 32.38 -6.42
C SER A 138 -3.78 31.39 -5.56
N LEU A 139 -4.11 30.09 -5.60
CA LEU A 139 -3.56 29.07 -4.73
C LEU A 139 -2.50 28.24 -5.42
N THR A 140 -1.60 27.67 -4.62
CA THR A 140 -0.57 26.72 -5.06
C THR A 140 -1.17 25.37 -5.44
N ALA A 141 -0.41 24.50 -6.08
CA ALA A 141 -0.90 23.18 -6.53
C ALA A 141 -1.29 22.28 -5.36
N ASP A 142 -0.47 22.28 -4.29
CA ASP A 142 -0.73 21.56 -3.04
C ASP A 142 -1.98 22.07 -2.32
N GLN A 143 -2.18 23.40 -2.22
CA GLN A 143 -3.40 23.99 -1.66
C GLN A 143 -4.66 23.59 -2.46
N LYS A 144 -4.56 23.56 -3.79
CA LYS A 144 -5.64 23.07 -4.66
C LYS A 144 -5.96 21.60 -4.41
N GLN A 145 -4.94 20.78 -4.20
CA GLN A 145 -5.13 19.35 -3.88
C GLN A 145 -5.80 19.18 -2.51
N LEU A 146 -5.42 19.99 -1.50
CA LEU A 146 -6.09 19.99 -0.20
C LEU A 146 -7.58 20.34 -0.31
N ILE A 147 -7.94 21.29 -1.17
CA ILE A 147 -9.35 21.63 -1.42
C ILE A 147 -10.06 20.44 -2.08
N SER A 148 -9.43 19.80 -3.08
CA SER A 148 -10.01 18.61 -3.73
C SER A 148 -10.27 17.49 -2.72
N LEU A 149 -9.32 17.25 -1.81
CA LEU A 149 -9.46 16.31 -0.71
C LEU A 149 -10.61 16.72 0.25
N GLY A 150 -10.65 18.01 0.65
CA GLY A 150 -11.67 18.55 1.54
C GLY A 150 -13.08 18.44 0.96
N ARG A 151 -13.26 18.55 -0.35
CA ARG A 151 -14.53 18.34 -1.04
C ARG A 151 -15.03 16.89 -0.90
N GLY A 152 -14.13 15.92 -0.82
CA GLY A 152 -14.50 14.54 -0.51
C GLY A 152 -14.87 14.34 0.97
N LEU A 153 -14.06 14.91 1.86
CA LEU A 153 -14.19 14.76 3.31
C LEU A 153 -15.40 15.49 3.92
N VAL A 154 -15.88 16.56 3.29
CA VAL A 154 -17.04 17.34 3.80
C VAL A 154 -18.34 16.53 3.79
N ARG A 155 -18.36 15.43 3.05
CA ARG A 155 -19.51 14.52 2.92
C ARG A 155 -19.39 13.38 3.93
N GLU A 156 -20.21 13.41 4.97
CA GLU A 156 -20.27 12.37 6.00
C GLU A 156 -21.23 11.22 5.65
N ASP A 157 -22.12 11.44 4.68
CA ASP A 157 -23.20 10.53 4.26
C ASP A 157 -22.81 9.58 3.12
N VAL A 158 -21.53 9.52 2.77
CA VAL A 158 -21.05 8.70 1.63
C VAL A 158 -20.87 7.23 2.01
N SER A 159 -21.00 6.34 1.02
CA SER A 159 -20.73 4.92 1.17
C SER A 159 -19.24 4.65 1.43
N ALA A 160 -18.36 5.36 0.72
CA ALA A 160 -16.92 5.35 0.94
C ALA A 160 -16.26 6.61 0.34
N ILE A 161 -15.02 6.88 0.76
CA ILE A 161 -14.15 7.90 0.15
C ILE A 161 -13.02 7.18 -0.57
N LEU A 162 -13.00 7.32 -1.90
CA LEU A 162 -11.96 6.76 -2.78
C LEU A 162 -10.95 7.86 -3.09
N MET A 163 -9.66 7.58 -2.91
CA MET A 163 -8.59 8.54 -3.13
C MET A 163 -7.56 7.93 -4.08
N ASP A 164 -7.43 8.51 -5.27
CA ASP A 164 -6.47 8.07 -6.29
C ASP A 164 -5.22 8.95 -6.23
N GLU A 165 -4.16 8.44 -5.65
CA GLU A 165 -2.86 9.12 -5.44
C GLU A 165 -3.00 10.56 -4.91
N PRO A 166 -3.79 10.81 -3.85
CA PRO A 166 -4.23 12.15 -3.48
C PRO A 166 -3.12 13.07 -2.96
N LEU A 167 -1.96 12.52 -2.63
CA LEU A 167 -0.85 13.28 -2.04
C LEU A 167 0.37 13.41 -2.98
N THR A 168 0.29 12.97 -4.23
CA THR A 168 1.44 12.91 -5.14
C THR A 168 2.12 14.28 -5.35
N VAL A 169 1.34 15.36 -5.44
CA VAL A 169 1.85 16.73 -5.68
C VAL A 169 2.19 17.49 -4.39
N ILE A 170 2.08 16.86 -3.22
CA ILE A 170 2.21 17.50 -1.91
C ILE A 170 3.63 17.29 -1.36
N ASP A 171 4.14 18.29 -0.65
CA ASP A 171 5.42 18.24 0.04
C ASP A 171 5.50 17.07 1.05
N PRO A 172 6.66 16.38 1.18
CA PRO A 172 6.80 15.21 2.07
C PRO A 172 6.43 15.46 3.52
N ASP A 173 6.78 16.60 4.11
CA ASP A 173 6.45 16.94 5.51
C ASP A 173 4.94 17.11 5.68
N LEU A 174 4.29 17.74 4.71
CA LEU A 174 2.85 17.92 4.69
C LEU A 174 2.12 16.59 4.45
N LYS A 175 2.66 15.70 3.60
CA LYS A 175 2.11 14.34 3.40
C LYS A 175 1.97 13.57 4.71
N PHE A 176 3.00 13.60 5.56
CA PHE A 176 2.97 12.92 6.86
C PHE A 176 1.87 13.46 7.77
N LYS A 177 1.75 14.80 7.88
CA LYS A 177 0.71 15.46 8.67
C LYS A 177 -0.69 15.11 8.15
N LEU A 178 -0.89 15.15 6.84
CA LEU A 178 -2.19 14.86 6.22
C LEU A 178 -2.63 13.40 6.42
N ARG A 179 -1.73 12.44 6.26
CA ARG A 179 -2.07 11.03 6.54
C ARG A 179 -2.52 10.84 7.99
N ARG A 180 -1.86 11.50 8.94
CA ARG A 180 -2.26 11.48 10.36
C ARG A 180 -3.66 12.09 10.54
N ARG A 181 -3.92 13.25 9.91
CA ARG A 181 -5.24 13.91 9.95
C ARG A 181 -6.33 13.04 9.33
N LEU A 182 -6.07 12.40 8.19
CA LEU A 182 -7.02 11.47 7.57
C LEU A 182 -7.36 10.30 8.51
N LYS A 183 -6.39 9.77 9.25
CA LYS A 183 -6.64 8.74 10.27
C LYS A 183 -7.52 9.25 11.42
N GLU A 184 -7.28 10.47 11.89
CA GLU A 184 -8.09 11.10 12.94
C GLU A 184 -9.54 11.30 12.45
N LEU A 185 -9.73 11.82 11.23
CA LEU A 185 -11.06 12.01 10.62
C LEU A 185 -11.78 10.66 10.40
N ASN A 186 -11.06 9.63 9.93
CA ASN A 186 -11.64 8.29 9.80
C ASN A 186 -12.20 7.78 11.13
N ARG A 187 -11.46 7.95 12.24
CA ARG A 187 -11.90 7.54 13.58
C ARG A 187 -13.12 8.34 14.05
N LEU A 188 -13.18 9.64 13.76
CA LEU A 188 -14.28 10.52 14.17
C LEU A 188 -15.58 10.20 13.41
N TYR A 189 -15.48 9.94 12.11
CA TYR A 189 -16.66 9.76 11.23
C TYR A 189 -16.94 8.31 10.88
N ASN A 190 -16.11 7.37 11.35
CA ASN A 190 -16.18 5.94 11.00
C ASN A 190 -16.28 5.72 9.49
N SER A 191 -15.47 6.46 8.71
CA SER A 191 -15.53 6.49 7.25
C SER A 191 -14.73 5.34 6.64
N THR A 192 -15.27 4.65 5.63
CA THR A 192 -14.49 3.73 4.82
C THR A 192 -13.59 4.53 3.88
N LEU A 193 -12.27 4.43 4.07
CA LEU A 193 -11.28 5.12 3.25
C LEU A 193 -10.49 4.12 2.41
N ILE A 194 -10.48 4.33 1.09
CA ILE A 194 -9.70 3.51 0.15
C ILE A 194 -8.70 4.43 -0.54
N TYR A 195 -7.43 4.19 -0.28
CA TYR A 195 -6.31 5.02 -0.68
C TYR A 195 -5.45 4.28 -1.70
N VAL A 196 -5.43 4.75 -2.93
CA VAL A 196 -4.54 4.21 -3.98
C VAL A 196 -3.23 4.99 -3.96
N THR A 197 -2.13 4.26 -3.98
CA THR A 197 -0.78 4.83 -4.06
C THR A 197 0.20 3.85 -4.71
N HIS A 198 1.31 4.36 -5.22
CA HIS A 198 2.50 3.59 -5.58
C HIS A 198 3.61 3.67 -4.52
N ASP A 199 3.43 4.51 -3.49
CA ASP A 199 4.38 4.67 -2.39
C ASP A 199 4.04 3.71 -1.24
N GLN A 200 4.94 2.74 -1.01
CA GLN A 200 4.79 1.76 0.07
C GLN A 200 4.73 2.41 1.46
N ASN A 201 5.49 3.50 1.70
CA ASN A 201 5.49 4.17 3.00
C ASN A 201 4.14 4.83 3.29
N GLU A 202 3.48 5.36 2.25
CA GLU A 202 2.11 5.88 2.38
C GLU A 202 1.15 4.75 2.76
N ALA A 203 1.16 3.63 2.02
CA ALA A 203 0.30 2.49 2.27
C ALA A 203 0.52 1.88 3.66
N MET A 204 1.77 1.55 4.00
CA MET A 204 2.17 0.91 5.26
C MET A 204 1.85 1.76 6.49
N THR A 205 1.95 3.10 6.37
CA THR A 205 1.66 4.01 7.50
C THR A 205 0.20 4.41 7.61
N PHE A 206 -0.59 4.27 6.55
CA PHE A 206 -1.99 4.71 6.51
C PHE A 206 -2.99 3.58 6.80
N ALA A 207 -2.85 2.43 6.15
CA ALA A 207 -3.89 1.42 6.05
C ALA A 207 -3.93 0.42 7.21
N ASP A 208 -5.11 -0.12 7.47
CA ASP A 208 -5.30 -1.29 8.33
C ASP A 208 -5.04 -2.57 7.53
N LYS A 209 -5.43 -2.58 6.24
CA LYS A 209 -5.13 -3.63 5.27
C LYS A 209 -4.70 -3.04 3.94
N ILE A 210 -3.76 -3.69 3.29
CA ILE A 210 -3.20 -3.29 2.01
C ILE A 210 -3.50 -4.38 0.98
N ILE A 211 -3.98 -3.96 -0.18
CA ILE A 211 -4.17 -4.80 -1.36
C ILE A 211 -2.98 -4.54 -2.29
N VAL A 212 -2.10 -5.52 -2.43
CA VAL A 212 -0.96 -5.43 -3.36
C VAL A 212 -1.39 -5.94 -4.71
N MET A 213 -1.23 -5.09 -5.74
CA MET A 213 -1.60 -5.40 -7.12
C MET A 213 -0.37 -5.40 -8.03
N ASN A 214 -0.35 -6.35 -8.98
CA ASN A 214 0.62 -6.40 -10.06
C ASN A 214 -0.04 -6.89 -11.34
N HIS A 215 0.18 -6.21 -12.47
CA HIS A 215 -0.36 -6.59 -13.80
C HIS A 215 -1.85 -6.98 -13.80
N GLY A 216 -2.70 -6.18 -13.17
CA GLY A 216 -4.14 -6.42 -13.09
C GLY A 216 -4.58 -7.48 -12.07
N VAL A 217 -3.64 -8.15 -11.41
CA VAL A 217 -3.90 -9.22 -10.46
C VAL A 217 -3.67 -8.73 -9.03
N ILE A 218 -4.49 -9.19 -8.09
CA ILE A 218 -4.24 -9.04 -6.66
C ILE A 218 -3.27 -10.13 -6.23
N VAL A 219 -2.07 -9.74 -5.80
CA VAL A 219 -1.01 -10.68 -5.43
C VAL A 219 -1.12 -11.07 -3.95
N GLN A 220 -1.44 -10.10 -3.08
CA GLN A 220 -1.62 -10.35 -1.65
C GLN A 220 -2.52 -9.30 -1.03
N ILE A 221 -3.32 -9.70 -0.03
CA ILE A 221 -4.05 -8.80 0.86
C ILE A 221 -3.62 -9.12 2.28
N GLY A 222 -3.20 -8.11 3.05
CA GLY A 222 -2.76 -8.30 4.42
C GLY A 222 -2.59 -6.98 5.18
N THR A 223 -2.33 -7.09 6.46
CA THR A 223 -1.87 -5.97 7.29
C THR A 223 -0.46 -5.54 6.87
N PRO A 224 -0.04 -4.31 7.21
CA PRO A 224 1.35 -3.89 6.98
C PRO A 224 2.39 -4.89 7.53
N ILE A 225 2.16 -5.46 8.71
CA ILE A 225 3.07 -6.42 9.34
C ILE A 225 3.13 -7.71 8.54
N GLU A 226 1.98 -8.29 8.16
CA GLU A 226 1.92 -9.52 7.36
C GLU A 226 2.64 -9.37 6.02
N LEU A 227 2.44 -8.25 5.32
CA LEU A 227 3.11 -7.99 4.03
C LEU A 227 4.62 -7.83 4.19
N PHE A 228 5.09 -7.28 5.30
CA PHE A 228 6.51 -7.08 5.56
C PHE A 228 7.19 -8.37 6.02
N GLU A 229 6.62 -9.07 7.01
CA GLU A 229 7.24 -10.25 7.62
C GLU A 229 7.03 -11.53 6.81
N ARG A 230 5.85 -11.68 6.18
CA ARG A 230 5.44 -12.89 5.45
C ARG A 230 4.87 -12.56 4.06
N PRO A 231 5.68 -11.99 3.15
CA PRO A 231 5.24 -11.75 1.78
C PRO A 231 4.91 -13.07 1.08
N ALA A 232 3.70 -13.14 0.49
CA ALA A 232 3.18 -14.36 -0.12
C ALA A 232 3.97 -14.80 -1.37
N THR A 233 4.67 -13.87 -2.02
CA THR A 233 5.48 -14.16 -3.20
C THR A 233 6.82 -13.42 -3.14
N THR A 234 7.80 -13.90 -3.90
CA THR A 234 9.09 -13.20 -4.08
C THR A 234 8.90 -11.80 -4.65
N HIS A 235 7.87 -11.61 -5.50
CA HIS A 235 7.49 -10.28 -6.00
C HIS A 235 7.11 -9.33 -4.86
N VAL A 236 6.23 -9.74 -3.95
CA VAL A 236 5.85 -8.92 -2.78
C VAL A 236 7.03 -8.72 -1.84
N ALA A 237 7.86 -9.75 -1.64
CA ALA A 237 9.09 -9.68 -0.85
C ALA A 237 10.06 -8.61 -1.36
N HIS A 238 10.19 -8.49 -2.67
CA HIS A 238 11.02 -7.48 -3.32
C HIS A 238 10.36 -6.09 -3.34
N PHE A 239 9.05 -6.03 -3.54
CA PHE A 239 8.31 -4.76 -3.69
C PHE A 239 8.10 -4.04 -2.35
N ILE A 240 7.89 -4.78 -1.25
CA ILE A 240 7.68 -4.24 0.09
C ILE A 240 9.03 -4.20 0.84
N GLY A 241 9.31 -3.07 1.49
CA GLY A 241 10.52 -2.84 2.26
C GLY A 241 11.57 -2.02 1.52
N SER A 242 12.39 -1.30 2.29
CA SER A 242 13.52 -0.51 1.78
C SER A 242 14.68 -0.62 2.79
N PRO A 243 15.67 -1.46 2.48
CA PRO A 243 15.86 -2.23 1.24
C PRO A 243 14.85 -3.37 1.04
N ALA A 244 14.79 -3.88 -0.19
CA ALA A 244 14.05 -5.09 -0.51
C ALA A 244 14.54 -6.30 0.28
N MET A 245 13.73 -7.36 0.37
CA MET A 245 14.14 -8.61 1.00
C MET A 245 15.37 -9.21 0.29
N ASN A 246 16.33 -9.71 1.06
CA ASN A 246 17.41 -10.54 0.51
C ASN A 246 16.82 -11.88 0.07
N LEU A 247 17.10 -12.32 -1.16
CA LEU A 247 16.62 -13.57 -1.75
C LEU A 247 17.80 -14.35 -2.34
N PHE A 248 17.99 -15.58 -1.86
CA PHE A 248 19.08 -16.47 -2.28
C PHE A 248 18.52 -17.80 -2.77
N ASP A 249 19.04 -18.30 -3.88
CA ASP A 249 18.71 -19.65 -4.34
C ASP A 249 19.19 -20.66 -3.30
N ALA A 250 18.37 -21.64 -3.00
CA ALA A 250 18.59 -22.59 -1.93
C ALA A 250 18.28 -24.03 -2.37
N ASN A 251 18.83 -25.00 -1.67
CA ASN A 251 18.49 -26.41 -1.80
C ASN A 251 17.89 -26.93 -0.48
N ILE A 252 17.03 -27.93 -0.55
CA ILE A 252 16.52 -28.60 0.65
C ILE A 252 17.65 -29.44 1.25
N PHE A 253 18.01 -29.14 2.51
CA PHE A 253 18.98 -29.91 3.27
C PHE A 253 18.31 -30.98 4.14
N SER A 254 17.19 -30.60 4.78
CA SER A 254 16.34 -31.49 5.59
C SER A 254 14.91 -30.96 5.63
N ASP A 255 14.02 -31.65 6.34
CA ASP A 255 12.62 -31.26 6.51
C ASP A 255 12.43 -29.86 7.15
N SER A 256 13.47 -29.32 7.82
CA SER A 256 13.44 -28.04 8.52
C SER A 256 14.69 -27.19 8.27
N ALA A 257 15.45 -27.46 7.22
CA ALA A 257 16.64 -26.71 6.88
C ALA A 257 16.85 -26.62 5.37
N VAL A 258 17.40 -25.48 4.94
CA VAL A 258 17.83 -25.23 3.57
C VAL A 258 19.32 -24.92 3.55
N GLU A 259 19.97 -25.19 2.41
CA GLU A 259 21.37 -24.88 2.14
C GLU A 259 21.47 -23.75 1.11
N VAL A 260 22.29 -22.75 1.40
CA VAL A 260 22.64 -21.65 0.49
C VAL A 260 24.17 -21.58 0.41
N GLY A 261 24.74 -21.96 -0.72
CA GLY A 261 26.19 -22.18 -0.84
C GLY A 261 26.68 -23.23 0.17
N ASP A 262 27.66 -22.86 0.99
CA ASP A 262 28.20 -23.75 2.03
C ASP A 262 27.56 -23.55 3.42
N SER A 263 26.49 -22.76 3.50
CA SER A 263 25.82 -22.42 4.77
C SER A 263 24.43 -23.05 4.88
N THR A 264 24.15 -23.66 6.03
CA THR A 264 22.86 -24.29 6.32
C THR A 264 22.03 -23.38 7.22
N PHE A 265 20.76 -23.19 6.87
CA PHE A 265 19.80 -22.38 7.60
C PHE A 265 18.62 -23.23 8.07
N THR A 266 18.42 -23.28 9.38
CA THR A 266 17.19 -23.84 9.96
C THR A 266 16.02 -22.90 9.71
N VAL A 267 14.88 -23.45 9.33
CA VAL A 267 13.66 -22.70 9.01
C VAL A 267 12.47 -23.28 9.76
N LYS A 268 11.40 -22.50 9.92
CA LYS A 268 10.16 -22.99 10.55
C LYS A 268 9.28 -23.78 9.60
N SER A 269 9.40 -23.51 8.30
CA SER A 269 8.59 -24.17 7.27
C SER A 269 8.92 -25.66 7.18
N ASN A 270 7.88 -26.48 7.04
CA ASN A 270 8.04 -27.92 6.80
C ASN A 270 8.30 -28.16 5.32
N LEU A 271 9.49 -28.68 4.98
CA LEU A 271 9.94 -28.88 3.61
C LEU A 271 9.75 -30.32 3.11
N SER A 272 9.27 -31.24 3.93
CA SER A 272 9.19 -32.68 3.64
C SER A 272 8.36 -33.03 2.39
N GLN A 273 7.41 -32.18 2.01
CA GLN A 273 6.54 -32.39 0.85
C GLN A 273 6.84 -31.48 -0.35
N ILE A 274 7.83 -30.58 -0.21
CA ILE A 274 8.17 -29.62 -1.26
C ILE A 274 8.96 -30.34 -2.34
N LYS A 275 8.44 -30.24 -3.57
CA LYS A 275 9.07 -30.75 -4.79
C LYS A 275 9.16 -29.60 -5.78
N THR A 276 10.30 -28.95 -5.79
CA THR A 276 10.57 -27.85 -6.73
C THR A 276 12.04 -27.84 -7.08
N ASP A 277 12.35 -27.43 -8.30
CA ASP A 277 13.73 -27.18 -8.75
C ASP A 277 14.13 -25.71 -8.48
N HIS A 278 13.19 -24.87 -8.01
CA HIS A 278 13.42 -23.45 -7.76
C HIS A 278 12.99 -23.06 -6.34
N LEU A 279 13.91 -23.27 -5.40
CA LEU A 279 13.72 -22.89 -4.00
C LEU A 279 14.57 -21.65 -3.69
N GLN A 280 14.02 -20.74 -2.89
CA GLN A 280 14.73 -19.55 -2.42
C GLN A 280 14.56 -19.36 -0.92
N LEU A 281 15.63 -18.94 -0.25
CA LEU A 281 15.62 -18.43 1.12
C LEU A 281 15.51 -16.90 1.07
N GLY A 282 14.53 -16.34 1.79
CA GLY A 282 14.31 -14.91 1.93
C GLY A 282 14.42 -14.43 3.37
N PHE A 283 15.04 -13.26 3.58
CA PHE A 283 15.07 -12.58 4.88
C PHE A 283 15.26 -11.07 4.73
N ARG A 284 14.69 -10.31 5.66
CA ARG A 284 14.78 -8.84 5.66
C ARG A 284 16.13 -8.36 6.17
N ALA A 285 16.62 -7.26 5.62
CA ALA A 285 17.85 -6.60 6.08
C ALA A 285 17.77 -6.17 7.56
N GLU A 286 16.59 -5.85 8.05
CA GLU A 286 16.29 -5.46 9.43
C GLU A 286 16.45 -6.60 10.44
N PHE A 287 16.45 -7.85 9.99
CA PHE A 287 16.56 -9.05 10.84
C PHE A 287 17.94 -9.68 10.80
N VAL A 288 18.88 -9.06 10.08
CA VAL A 288 20.30 -9.49 10.07
C VAL A 288 20.98 -8.96 11.32
N GLU A 289 21.56 -9.84 12.13
CA GLU A 289 22.28 -9.53 13.35
C GLU A 289 23.77 -9.87 13.20
N LEU A 290 24.64 -9.16 13.94
CA LEU A 290 26.04 -9.54 14.05
C LEU A 290 26.15 -10.87 14.81
N ALA A 291 27.11 -11.71 14.39
CA ALA A 291 27.27 -13.05 14.93
C ALA A 291 28.76 -13.42 15.07
N SER A 292 28.98 -14.53 15.73
CA SER A 292 30.28 -15.24 15.73
C SER A 292 30.21 -16.46 14.82
N GLN A 293 31.37 -16.93 14.38
CA GLN A 293 31.43 -18.19 13.64
C GLN A 293 30.92 -19.34 14.52
N GLY A 294 29.96 -20.10 13.96
CA GLY A 294 29.36 -21.26 14.65
C GLY A 294 28.07 -20.94 15.43
N ASP A 295 27.59 -19.69 15.44
CA ASP A 295 26.24 -19.39 15.90
C ASP A 295 25.21 -20.03 14.96
N ASP A 296 24.02 -20.35 15.50
CA ASP A 296 22.92 -20.90 14.69
C ASP A 296 22.53 -19.93 13.57
N ASN A 297 22.29 -20.45 12.36
CA ASN A 297 21.98 -19.68 11.16
C ASN A 297 22.98 -18.55 10.86
N SER A 298 24.25 -18.72 11.25
CA SER A 298 25.30 -17.75 10.95
C SER A 298 25.99 -18.06 9.63
N PHE A 299 26.43 -17.00 8.96
CA PHE A 299 27.19 -17.08 7.70
C PHE A 299 28.13 -15.91 7.56
N GLU A 300 29.17 -16.08 6.77
CA GLU A 300 30.18 -15.05 6.51
C GLU A 300 29.74 -14.18 5.33
N MET A 301 29.68 -12.85 5.50
CA MET A 301 29.51 -11.91 4.41
C MET A 301 30.75 -11.06 4.20
N ASP A 302 31.07 -10.74 2.95
CA ASP A 302 32.15 -9.83 2.58
C ASP A 302 31.59 -8.40 2.45
N VAL A 303 31.97 -7.52 3.38
CA VAL A 303 31.46 -6.14 3.45
C VAL A 303 32.08 -5.31 2.34
N SER A 304 31.24 -4.77 1.45
CA SER A 304 31.67 -3.89 0.37
C SER A 304 31.45 -2.41 0.68
N ARG A 305 30.41 -2.08 1.44
CA ARG A 305 30.02 -0.69 1.74
C ARG A 305 29.22 -0.59 3.02
N VAL A 306 29.46 0.48 3.79
CA VAL A 306 28.69 0.87 4.96
C VAL A 306 28.21 2.30 4.76
N GLU A 307 26.91 2.53 4.88
CA GLU A 307 26.27 3.86 4.74
C GLU A 307 25.58 4.24 6.06
N ASP A 308 25.95 5.38 6.63
CA ASP A 308 25.33 5.91 7.85
C ASP A 308 24.13 6.80 7.49
N PHE A 309 22.93 6.39 7.91
CA PHE A 309 21.67 7.12 7.72
C PHE A 309 21.31 7.96 8.95
N GLY A 310 22.19 8.09 9.93
CA GLY A 310 21.98 8.89 11.14
C GLY A 310 21.29 8.12 12.27
N ASN A 311 20.31 7.31 12.01
CA ASN A 311 19.59 6.46 12.97
C ASN A 311 19.92 4.96 12.85
N TYR A 312 20.49 4.53 11.72
CA TYR A 312 20.97 3.17 11.45
C TYR A 312 22.12 3.20 10.45
N GLN A 313 22.85 2.11 10.35
CA GLN A 313 23.79 1.86 9.27
C GLN A 313 23.22 0.79 8.32
N LEU A 314 23.36 1.02 7.02
CA LEU A 314 23.08 0.04 5.99
C LEU A 314 24.40 -0.55 5.49
N ILE A 315 24.58 -1.83 5.74
CA ILE A 315 25.73 -2.59 5.27
C ILE A 315 25.32 -3.25 3.96
N SER A 316 26.10 -3.07 2.93
CA SER A 316 26.02 -3.84 1.68
C SER A 316 27.26 -4.72 1.57
N GLY A 317 27.08 -5.96 1.19
CA GLY A 317 28.16 -6.92 1.04
C GLY A 317 27.78 -8.03 0.07
N PHE A 318 28.59 -9.08 0.04
CA PHE A 318 28.37 -10.25 -0.80
C PHE A 318 28.26 -11.51 0.06
N PHE A 319 27.33 -12.38 -0.31
CA PHE A 319 27.18 -13.73 0.18
C PHE A 319 26.78 -14.62 -1.00
N CYS A 320 27.52 -15.71 -1.26
CA CYS A 320 27.32 -16.59 -2.41
C CYS A 320 27.16 -15.81 -3.73
N ASP A 321 28.08 -14.91 -4.01
CA ASP A 321 28.14 -14.06 -5.22
C ASP A 321 26.91 -13.15 -5.46
N LYS A 322 25.97 -13.10 -4.50
CA LYS A 322 24.82 -12.19 -4.53
C LYS A 322 25.00 -11.07 -3.50
N VAL A 323 24.43 -9.90 -3.84
CA VAL A 323 24.41 -8.76 -2.92
C VAL A 323 23.48 -9.04 -1.76
N ILE A 324 23.99 -8.87 -0.54
CA ILE A 324 23.24 -8.90 0.70
C ILE A 324 23.22 -7.51 1.33
N LYS A 325 22.11 -7.18 1.97
CA LYS A 325 21.96 -5.96 2.77
C LYS A 325 21.59 -6.30 4.21
N ALA A 326 22.25 -5.61 5.14
CA ALA A 326 21.95 -5.70 6.56
C ALA A 326 21.73 -4.29 7.12
N LYS A 327 20.69 -4.13 7.94
CA LYS A 327 20.37 -2.87 8.59
C LYS A 327 20.60 -3.00 10.08
N VAL A 328 21.63 -2.32 10.57
CA VAL A 328 22.11 -2.47 11.94
C VAL A 328 22.06 -1.16 12.71
N HIS A 329 22.14 -1.28 14.04
CA HIS A 329 22.15 -0.08 14.89
C HIS A 329 23.35 0.80 14.60
N ARG A 330 23.18 2.11 14.63
CA ARG A 330 24.21 3.11 14.28
C ARG A 330 25.51 2.98 15.07
N ASP A 331 25.41 2.63 16.35
CA ASP A 331 26.56 2.61 17.25
C ASP A 331 27.42 1.33 17.12
N LEU A 332 27.05 0.42 16.24
CA LEU A 332 27.86 -0.78 15.99
C LEU A 332 29.09 -0.46 15.14
N SER A 333 30.24 -0.96 15.59
CA SER A 333 31.46 -0.88 14.80
C SER A 333 31.50 -2.00 13.79
N ILE A 334 31.49 -1.66 12.52
CA ILE A 334 31.47 -2.62 11.42
C ILE A 334 32.91 -2.82 10.94
N PRO A 335 33.43 -4.07 10.94
CA PRO A 335 34.77 -4.36 10.43
C PRO A 335 34.81 -4.16 8.91
N SER A 336 35.97 -3.81 8.40
CA SER A 336 36.24 -3.86 6.95
C SER A 336 36.55 -5.29 6.53
N GLY A 337 35.93 -5.72 5.43
CA GLY A 337 36.10 -7.07 4.88
C GLY A 337 35.09 -8.07 5.43
N LYS A 338 35.52 -9.25 5.76
CA LYS A 338 34.64 -10.35 6.15
C LYS A 338 34.09 -10.18 7.56
N MET A 339 32.81 -10.46 7.73
CA MET A 339 32.11 -10.45 9.01
C MET A 339 31.10 -11.58 9.09
N TRP A 340 30.88 -12.07 10.32
CA TRP A 340 29.83 -13.05 10.57
C TRP A 340 28.52 -12.37 10.94
N VAL A 341 27.45 -12.82 10.30
CA VAL A 341 26.07 -12.38 10.57
C VAL A 341 25.16 -13.58 10.72
N LYS A 342 24.01 -13.41 11.35
CA LYS A 342 23.01 -14.47 11.55
C LYS A 342 21.60 -13.98 11.32
N ILE A 343 20.69 -14.92 11.07
CA ILE A 343 19.26 -14.71 10.96
C ILE A 343 18.54 -15.68 11.89
N ASP A 344 17.65 -15.16 12.74
CA ASP A 344 16.77 -16.04 13.51
C ASP A 344 15.86 -16.86 12.57
N GLN A 345 15.71 -18.16 12.82
CA GLN A 345 14.88 -19.05 12.00
C GLN A 345 13.43 -18.57 11.82
N LYS A 346 12.89 -17.79 12.78
CA LYS A 346 11.53 -17.22 12.68
C LYS A 346 11.40 -16.16 11.59
N ASN A 347 12.51 -15.55 11.20
CA ASN A 347 12.62 -14.47 10.22
C ASN A 347 13.03 -14.99 8.84
N CYS A 348 13.24 -16.30 8.71
CA CYS A 348 13.52 -16.97 7.44
C CYS A 348 12.21 -17.29 6.73
N CYS A 349 12.07 -16.84 5.48
CA CYS A 349 10.99 -17.19 4.57
C CYS A 349 11.53 -18.13 3.49
N VAL A 350 10.85 -19.24 3.22
CA VAL A 350 11.21 -20.15 2.13
C VAL A 350 10.19 -19.99 1.02
N TYR A 351 10.67 -19.84 -0.21
CA TYR A 351 9.83 -19.72 -1.40
C TYR A 351 10.08 -20.91 -2.32
N ALA A 352 9.01 -21.56 -2.76
CA ALA A 352 9.02 -22.59 -3.79
C ALA A 352 8.26 -22.05 -5.00
N ASP A 353 8.89 -22.04 -6.17
CA ASP A 353 8.32 -21.48 -7.41
C ASP A 353 7.70 -20.09 -7.17
N GLU A 354 8.49 -19.21 -6.56
CA GLU A 354 8.15 -17.82 -6.18
C GLU A 354 7.07 -17.66 -5.10
N ASN A 355 6.45 -18.73 -4.59
CA ASN A 355 5.40 -18.68 -3.58
C ASN A 355 5.94 -19.06 -2.19
N LEU A 356 5.47 -18.36 -1.16
CA LEU A 356 5.86 -18.62 0.23
C LEU A 356 5.39 -20.02 0.65
N VAL A 357 6.32 -20.82 1.15
CA VAL A 357 6.01 -22.09 1.81
C VAL A 357 5.43 -21.77 3.19
N GLU A 358 4.16 -22.09 3.38
CA GLU A 358 3.50 -21.91 4.67
C GLU A 358 4.02 -22.92 5.70
N ASN A 359 3.91 -22.57 6.99
CA ASN A 359 4.36 -23.41 8.12
C ASN A 359 3.37 -24.53 8.42
#